data_b03fa50cec5e0f30ef4b7d78fcb7c355
#
_entry.id   b03fa50cec5e0f30ef4b7d78fcb7c355
#
_cell.length_a   1.000
_cell.length_b   1.000
_cell.length_c   1.000
_cell.angle_alpha   90.00
_cell.angle_beta   90.00
_cell.angle_gamma   90.00
#
_symmetry.space_group_name_H-M   'P 1'
#
loop_
_entity.id
_entity.type
_entity.pdbx_description
1 polymer ?
#
loop_
_entity_poly.entity_id
_entity_poly.type
_entity_poly.pdbx_seq_one_letter_code
_entity_poly.pdbx_strand_id
1 'polypeptide(L)'
;MTIKEIVASIKAKQPEIKTVYFVGCGASQSDLFPAKYFLENNAKKLRTSIYTANNFNYSTPAGVDDTAIVITCSLSGNTPETVAATKLAVEKGAHVVAVTHKADSALAQNGQYQIIHGFYESYGAKMEKPARVL
;
A
#
# COMPACT_ATOMS: atom_id res chain seq x y z
N MET A 1 0.13 9.74 -11.52
CA MET A 1 0.94 10.59 -10.63
C MET A 1 2.22 9.87 -10.24
N THR A 2 3.29 10.60 -10.11
CA THR A 2 4.54 10.04 -9.59
C THR A 2 4.45 9.89 -8.08
N ILE A 3 5.36 9.11 -7.50
CA ILE A 3 5.44 8.94 -6.04
C ILE A 3 5.66 10.30 -5.37
N LYS A 4 6.52 11.15 -5.95
CA LYS A 4 6.76 12.49 -5.41
C LYS A 4 5.50 13.34 -5.41
N GLU A 5 4.70 13.27 -6.46
CA GLU A 5 3.44 14.01 -6.54
C GLU A 5 2.44 13.51 -5.50
N ILE A 6 2.37 12.20 -5.29
CA ILE A 6 1.49 11.62 -4.28
C ILE A 6 1.89 12.11 -2.89
N VAL A 7 3.17 12.04 -2.56
CA VAL A 7 3.67 12.49 -1.26
C VAL A 7 3.39 13.98 -1.06
N ALA A 8 3.64 14.79 -2.08
CA ALA A 8 3.39 16.23 -2.00
C ALA A 8 1.90 16.52 -1.79
N SER A 9 1.03 15.79 -2.49
CA SER A 9 -0.42 15.95 -2.34
C SER A 9 -0.88 15.60 -0.93
N ILE A 10 -0.38 14.51 -0.37
CA ILE A 10 -0.74 14.10 0.98
C ILE A 10 -0.25 15.12 2.01
N LYS A 11 0.98 15.59 1.88
CA LYS A 11 1.53 16.58 2.80
C LYS A 11 0.81 17.91 2.74
N ALA A 12 0.32 18.29 1.57
CA ALA A 12 -0.45 19.53 1.43
C ALA A 12 -1.78 19.44 2.18
N LYS A 13 -2.39 18.25 2.22
CA LYS A 13 -3.65 18.04 2.92
C LYS A 13 -3.46 17.81 4.41
N GLN A 14 -2.37 17.13 4.78
CA GLN A 14 -2.11 16.79 6.18
C GLN A 14 -0.59 16.78 6.44
N PRO A 15 -0.04 17.89 6.96
CA PRO A 15 1.39 17.96 7.27
C PRO A 15 1.78 17.15 8.51
N GLU A 16 0.83 16.68 9.30
CA GLU A 16 1.07 15.99 10.56
C GLU A 16 0.89 14.48 10.45
N ILE A 17 1.39 13.86 9.39
CA ILE A 17 1.35 12.41 9.26
C ILE A 17 2.18 11.75 10.35
N LYS A 18 1.59 10.83 11.08
CA LYS A 18 2.22 10.14 12.21
C LYS A 18 2.55 8.69 11.94
N THR A 19 1.75 8.00 11.14
CA THR A 19 1.87 6.56 10.94
C THR A 19 1.68 6.19 9.49
N VAL A 20 2.45 5.18 9.05
CA VAL A 20 2.28 4.55 7.76
C VAL A 20 1.95 3.08 7.99
N TYR A 21 0.80 2.65 7.52
CA TYR A 21 0.35 1.27 7.61
C TYR A 21 0.51 0.59 6.26
N PHE A 22 1.13 -0.57 6.26
CA PHE A 22 1.28 -1.40 5.07
C PHE A 22 0.33 -2.58 5.18
N VAL A 23 -0.50 -2.80 4.18
CA VAL A 23 -1.56 -3.81 4.22
C VAL A 23 -1.54 -4.64 2.95
N GLY A 24 -1.52 -5.95 3.10
CA GLY A 24 -1.55 -6.88 1.97
C GLY A 24 -1.82 -8.31 2.42
N CYS A 25 -1.87 -9.21 1.46
CA CYS A 25 -2.07 -10.63 1.71
C CYS A 25 -0.94 -11.42 1.07
N GLY A 26 -0.42 -12.41 1.80
CA GLY A 26 0.58 -13.34 1.29
C GLY A 26 1.82 -12.66 0.72
N ALA A 27 2.13 -12.94 -0.53
CA ALA A 27 3.32 -12.38 -1.20
C ALA A 27 3.25 -10.86 -1.30
N SER A 28 2.07 -10.29 -1.49
CA SER A 28 1.92 -8.84 -1.55
C SER A 28 2.26 -8.18 -0.22
N GLN A 29 1.91 -8.82 0.89
CA GLN A 29 2.32 -8.34 2.21
C GLN A 29 3.84 -8.42 2.37
N SER A 30 4.42 -9.55 1.97
CA SER A 30 5.88 -9.74 2.05
C SER A 30 6.64 -8.71 1.24
N ASP A 31 6.10 -8.31 0.09
CA ASP A 31 6.74 -7.31 -0.76
C ASP A 31 6.79 -5.92 -0.13
N LEU A 32 5.98 -5.68 0.89
CA LEU A 32 5.95 -4.40 1.58
C LEU A 32 6.98 -4.28 2.70
N PHE A 33 7.55 -5.40 3.17
CA PHE A 33 8.51 -5.37 4.27
C PHE A 33 9.75 -4.51 4.01
N PRO A 34 10.35 -4.54 2.81
CA PRO A 34 11.50 -3.67 2.58
C PRO A 34 11.20 -2.19 2.76
N ALA A 35 10.03 -1.75 2.32
CA ALA A 35 9.61 -0.36 2.51
C ALA A 35 9.40 -0.03 3.98
N LYS A 36 8.78 -0.95 4.72
CA LYS A 36 8.58 -0.80 6.17
C LYS A 36 9.92 -0.65 6.89
N TYR A 37 10.85 -1.55 6.61
CA TYR A 37 12.15 -1.50 7.26
C TYR A 37 12.93 -0.23 6.91
N PHE A 38 12.83 0.21 5.66
CA PHE A 38 13.47 1.45 5.26
C PHE A 38 12.94 2.63 6.07
N LEU A 39 11.64 2.74 6.20
CA LEU A 39 11.03 3.83 6.96
C LEU A 39 11.35 3.74 8.44
N GLU A 40 11.31 2.55 9.02
CA GLU A 40 11.66 2.36 10.43
C GLU A 40 13.06 2.86 10.75
N ASN A 41 14.00 2.61 9.85
CA ASN A 41 15.39 2.95 10.08
C ASN A 41 15.76 4.39 9.72
N ASN A 42 14.93 5.07 8.93
CA ASN A 42 15.29 6.38 8.39
C ASN A 42 14.33 7.50 8.77
N ALA A 43 13.09 7.19 9.12
CA ALA A 43 12.09 8.20 9.43
C ALA A 43 11.88 8.29 10.94
N LYS A 44 12.44 9.32 11.55
CA LYS A 44 12.47 9.44 13.03
C LYS A 44 11.10 9.70 13.66
N LYS A 45 10.22 10.38 12.95
CA LYS A 45 8.93 10.80 13.49
C LYS A 45 7.75 9.97 12.99
N LEU A 46 7.98 9.02 12.11
CA LEU A 46 6.94 8.16 11.58
C LEU A 46 6.97 6.81 12.27
N ARG A 47 5.80 6.33 12.62
CA ARG A 47 5.62 4.95 13.05
C ARG A 47 5.20 4.14 11.85
N THR A 48 5.67 2.90 11.78
CA THR A 48 5.32 1.99 10.70
C THR A 48 4.76 0.71 11.25
N SER A 49 3.78 0.15 10.58
CA SER A 49 3.21 -1.14 10.94
C SER A 49 2.81 -1.87 9.67
N ILE A 50 2.81 -3.19 9.73
CA ILE A 50 2.40 -4.02 8.60
C ILE A 50 1.36 -5.02 9.08
N TYR A 51 0.29 -5.19 8.30
CA TYR A 51 -0.82 -6.06 8.64
C TYR A 51 -1.20 -6.92 7.47
N THR A 52 -1.72 -8.10 7.74
CA THR A 52 -2.51 -8.79 6.73
C THR A 52 -3.82 -8.04 6.56
N ALA A 53 -4.40 -8.10 5.38
CA ALA A 53 -5.67 -7.42 5.13
C ALA A 53 -6.76 -7.89 6.08
N ASN A 54 -6.80 -9.19 6.39
CA ASN A 54 -7.79 -9.71 7.34
C ASN A 54 -7.63 -9.11 8.73
N ASN A 55 -6.41 -9.09 9.25
CA ASN A 55 -6.17 -8.46 10.56
C ASN A 55 -6.54 -6.99 10.56
N PHE A 56 -6.20 -6.29 9.48
CA PHE A 56 -6.55 -4.89 9.35
C PHE A 56 -8.06 -4.68 9.35
N ASN A 57 -8.79 -5.53 8.63
CA ASN A 57 -10.25 -5.39 8.51
C ASN A 57 -10.99 -5.70 9.81
N TYR A 58 -10.56 -6.73 10.54
CA TYR A 58 -11.27 -7.18 11.74
C TYR A 58 -10.77 -6.54 13.03
N SER A 59 -9.55 -6.03 13.02
CA SER A 59 -8.96 -5.36 14.19
C SER A 59 -8.27 -4.08 13.74
N THR A 60 -9.04 -3.19 13.14
CA THR A 60 -8.51 -1.96 12.55
C THR A 60 -7.81 -1.13 13.61
N PRO A 61 -6.53 -0.76 13.39
CA PRO A 61 -5.82 0.06 14.37
C PRO A 61 -6.49 1.40 14.60
N ALA A 62 -6.48 1.85 15.84
CA ALA A 62 -7.09 3.13 16.20
C ALA A 62 -6.44 4.33 15.50
N GLY A 63 -5.18 4.20 15.11
CA GLY A 63 -4.45 5.26 14.42
C GLY A 63 -4.78 5.42 12.94
N VAL A 64 -5.71 4.62 12.39
CA VAL A 64 -6.14 4.77 11.01
C VAL A 64 -7.12 5.93 10.94
N ASP A 65 -6.59 7.12 10.73
CA ASP A 65 -7.33 8.37 10.67
C ASP A 65 -6.63 9.32 9.69
N ASP A 66 -6.95 10.59 9.73
CA ASP A 66 -6.38 11.58 8.81
C ASP A 66 -4.88 11.83 9.02
N THR A 67 -4.29 11.32 10.09
CA THR A 67 -2.83 11.41 10.32
C THR A 67 -2.09 10.18 9.82
N ALA A 68 -2.77 9.27 9.15
CA ALA A 68 -2.19 8.02 8.68
C ALA A 68 -2.16 7.95 7.15
N ILE A 69 -1.11 7.33 6.65
CA ILE A 69 -1.05 6.87 5.27
C ILE A 69 -1.24 5.35 5.31
N VAL A 70 -2.15 4.83 4.52
CA VAL A 70 -2.35 3.39 4.38
C VAL A 70 -1.96 2.99 2.97
N ILE A 71 -0.99 2.12 2.88
CA ILE A 71 -0.49 1.61 1.59
C ILE A 71 -0.98 0.18 1.44
N THR A 72 -1.89 -0.04 0.51
CA THR A 72 -2.42 -1.37 0.23
C THR A 72 -1.79 -1.92 -1.04
N CYS A 73 -1.53 -3.21 -1.06
CA CYS A 73 -0.85 -3.86 -2.18
C CYS A 73 -1.55 -5.15 -2.58
N SER A 74 -1.84 -5.26 -3.87
CA SER A 74 -2.31 -6.49 -4.49
C SER A 74 -1.89 -6.46 -5.95
N LEU A 75 -1.17 -7.49 -6.40
CA LEU A 75 -0.72 -7.53 -7.79
C LEU A 75 -1.89 -7.55 -8.76
N SER A 76 -2.85 -8.44 -8.56
CA SER A 76 -4.05 -8.49 -9.40
C SER A 76 -4.96 -7.28 -9.20
N GLY A 77 -4.89 -6.67 -8.02
CA GLY A 77 -5.77 -5.60 -7.61
C GLY A 77 -7.19 -6.06 -7.30
N ASN A 78 -7.41 -7.36 -7.24
CA ASN A 78 -8.75 -7.92 -7.03
C ASN A 78 -8.83 -8.84 -5.81
N THR A 79 -7.82 -8.87 -4.96
CA THR A 79 -7.84 -9.62 -3.71
C THR A 79 -8.93 -9.03 -2.81
N PRO A 80 -10.02 -9.76 -2.52
CA PRO A 80 -11.18 -9.15 -1.83
C PRO A 80 -10.85 -8.54 -0.49
N GLU A 81 -10.00 -9.18 0.29
CA GLU A 81 -9.62 -8.69 1.62
C GLU A 81 -8.85 -7.38 1.54
N THR A 82 -7.97 -7.25 0.53
CA THR A 82 -7.18 -6.05 0.36
C THR A 82 -8.03 -4.90 -0.21
N VAL A 83 -8.97 -5.22 -1.09
CA VAL A 83 -9.93 -4.23 -1.59
C VAL A 83 -10.78 -3.70 -0.44
N ALA A 84 -11.26 -4.60 0.44
CA ALA A 84 -12.03 -4.21 1.62
C ALA A 84 -11.22 -3.32 2.55
N ALA A 85 -9.95 -3.65 2.76
CA ALA A 85 -9.06 -2.84 3.60
C ALA A 85 -8.86 -1.43 3.01
N THR A 86 -8.75 -1.34 1.69
CA THR A 86 -8.62 -0.06 0.99
C THR A 86 -9.84 0.82 1.22
N LYS A 87 -11.03 0.24 1.04
CA LYS A 87 -12.29 0.97 1.28
C LYS A 87 -12.43 1.41 2.72
N LEU A 88 -12.11 0.52 3.65
CA LEU A 88 -12.20 0.81 5.08
C LEU A 88 -11.28 1.95 5.48
N ALA A 89 -10.05 1.95 4.97
CA ALA A 89 -9.09 3.00 5.27
C ALA A 89 -9.57 4.37 4.75
N VAL A 90 -10.15 4.40 3.55
CA VAL A 90 -10.73 5.63 3.00
C VAL A 90 -11.88 6.13 3.89
N GLU A 91 -12.75 5.22 4.34
CA GLU A 91 -13.86 5.59 5.25
C GLU A 91 -13.37 6.17 6.56
N LYS A 92 -12.24 5.70 7.06
CA LYS A 92 -11.65 6.17 8.31
C LYS A 92 -10.93 7.51 8.16
N GLY A 93 -10.85 8.05 6.96
CA GLY A 93 -10.21 9.33 6.71
C GLY A 93 -8.73 9.27 6.44
N ALA A 94 -8.13 8.09 6.36
CA ALA A 94 -6.72 7.94 6.06
C ALA A 94 -6.41 8.31 4.61
N HIS A 95 -5.14 8.57 4.34
CA HIS A 95 -4.65 8.83 2.98
C HIS A 95 -4.22 7.50 2.40
N VAL A 96 -4.92 7.02 1.37
CA VAL A 96 -4.78 5.65 0.91
C VAL A 96 -4.10 5.59 -0.45
N VAL A 97 -3.00 4.85 -0.49
CA VAL A 97 -2.23 4.61 -1.71
C VAL A 97 -2.39 3.14 -2.08
N ALA A 98 -2.98 2.87 -3.23
CA ALA A 98 -3.15 1.52 -3.74
C ALA A 98 -1.99 1.18 -4.68
N VAL A 99 -1.29 0.09 -4.39
CA VAL A 99 -0.18 -0.40 -5.20
C VAL A 99 -0.64 -1.67 -5.90
N THR A 100 -0.70 -1.63 -7.21
CA THR A 100 -1.19 -2.75 -8.00
C THR A 100 -0.53 -2.75 -9.38
N HIS A 101 -0.66 -3.87 -10.06
CA HIS A 101 -0.18 -4.05 -11.41
C HIS A 101 -1.21 -3.57 -12.46
N LYS A 102 -2.49 -3.52 -12.09
CA LYS A 102 -3.57 -3.20 -13.05
C LYS A 102 -4.30 -1.93 -12.67
N ALA A 103 -4.23 -0.95 -13.56
CA ALA A 103 -4.85 0.36 -13.36
C ALA A 103 -6.37 0.29 -13.29
N ASP A 104 -6.97 -0.70 -13.93
CA ASP A 104 -8.43 -0.87 -13.97
C ASP A 104 -8.96 -1.82 -12.89
N SER A 105 -8.10 -2.23 -11.96
CA SER A 105 -8.50 -3.14 -10.89
C SER A 105 -9.37 -2.47 -9.84
N ALA A 106 -10.08 -3.28 -9.07
CA ALA A 106 -10.90 -2.78 -7.97
C ALA A 106 -10.06 -2.03 -6.92
N LEU A 107 -8.83 -2.50 -6.66
CA LEU A 107 -7.94 -1.84 -5.72
C LEU A 107 -7.60 -0.43 -6.18
N ALA A 108 -7.19 -0.30 -7.44
CA ALA A 108 -6.81 0.99 -7.99
C ALA A 108 -7.99 1.98 -7.97
N GLN A 109 -9.20 1.49 -8.23
CA GLN A 109 -10.39 2.34 -8.26
C GLN A 109 -10.81 2.82 -6.89
N ASN A 110 -10.46 2.12 -5.84
CA ASN A 110 -10.87 2.45 -4.47
C ASN A 110 -9.82 3.21 -3.68
N GLY A 111 -8.57 3.22 -4.11
CA GLY A 111 -7.52 4.03 -3.49
C GLY A 111 -7.60 5.46 -3.95
N GLN A 112 -7.28 6.40 -3.07
CA GLN A 112 -7.24 7.83 -3.43
C GLN A 112 -6.08 8.12 -4.37
N TYR A 113 -4.99 7.40 -4.20
CA TYR A 113 -3.80 7.49 -5.04
C TYR A 113 -3.45 6.10 -5.51
N GLN A 114 -2.86 5.99 -6.70
CA GLN A 114 -2.46 4.70 -7.25
C GLN A 114 -1.00 4.73 -7.67
N ILE A 115 -0.31 3.64 -7.38
CA ILE A 115 0.99 3.33 -7.95
C ILE A 115 0.79 2.09 -8.81
N ILE A 116 0.80 2.28 -10.11
CA ILE A 116 0.63 1.19 -11.07
C ILE A 116 2.03 0.83 -11.55
N HIS A 117 2.50 -0.34 -11.17
CA HIS A 117 3.84 -0.74 -11.55
C HIS A 117 3.81 -1.79 -12.66
N GLY A 118 4.68 -1.62 -13.63
CA GLY A 118 4.87 -2.60 -14.69
C GLY A 118 5.92 -3.65 -14.36
N PHE A 119 6.42 -3.63 -13.13
CA PHE A 119 7.51 -4.51 -12.73
C PHE A 119 7.18 -5.98 -12.99
N TYR A 120 5.98 -6.39 -12.61
CA TYR A 120 5.59 -7.79 -12.77
C TYR A 120 5.59 -8.21 -14.24
N GLU A 121 5.07 -7.39 -15.14
CA GLU A 121 5.06 -7.71 -16.55
C GLU A 121 6.47 -7.74 -17.15
N SER A 122 7.20 -6.65 -17.03
CA SER A 122 8.52 -6.56 -17.64
C SER A 122 9.52 -7.49 -16.96
N TYR A 123 9.49 -7.55 -15.65
CA TYR A 123 10.36 -8.39 -14.87
C TYR A 123 9.97 -9.84 -14.99
N GLY A 124 8.68 -10.14 -14.89
CA GLY A 124 8.16 -11.49 -15.05
C GLY A 124 8.45 -12.05 -16.43
N ALA A 125 8.30 -11.24 -17.48
CA ALA A 125 8.61 -11.69 -18.82
C ALA A 125 10.09 -12.01 -19.00
N LYS A 126 10.96 -11.20 -18.39
CA LYS A 126 12.41 -11.43 -18.47
C LYS A 126 12.87 -12.59 -17.61
N MET A 127 12.22 -12.81 -16.49
CA MET A 127 12.61 -13.79 -15.48
C MET A 127 11.80 -15.06 -15.53
N GLU A 128 10.91 -15.16 -16.49
CA GLU A 128 9.95 -16.25 -16.55
C GLU A 128 10.58 -17.63 -16.46
N LYS A 129 11.73 -17.82 -17.07
CA LYS A 129 12.39 -19.11 -17.09
C LYS A 129 13.43 -19.27 -16.00
N PRO A 130 14.47 -18.44 -15.94
CA PRO A 130 15.49 -18.68 -14.92
C PRO A 130 15.19 -18.04 -13.58
N ALA A 131 14.59 -16.88 -13.56
CA ALA A 131 14.54 -16.10 -12.34
C ALA A 131 13.32 -16.36 -11.48
N ARG A 132 12.29 -16.96 -12.02
CA ARG A 132 11.14 -17.35 -11.20
C ARG A 132 11.47 -18.45 -10.21
N VAL A 133 12.56 -19.12 -10.40
CA VAL A 133 13.02 -20.10 -9.44
C VAL A 133 13.66 -19.43 -8.22
N LEU A 134 13.85 -18.17 -8.28
CA LEU A 134 14.32 -17.42 -7.14
C LEU A 134 13.17 -17.12 -6.20
#